data_fdf7fb6339778009eba8d4c4255e3773
#
_entry.id   fdf7fb6339778009eba8d4c4255e3773
#
_cell.length_a   1.000
_cell.length_b   1.000
_cell.length_c   1.000
_cell.angle_alpha   90.00
_cell.angle_beta   90.00
_cell.angle_gamma   90.00
#
_symmetry.space_group_name_H-M   'P 1'
#
loop_
_entity.id
_entity.type
_entity.pdbx_description
1 polymer ?
#
loop_
_entity_poly.entity_id
_entity_poly.type
_entity_poly.pdbx_seq_one_letter_code
_entity_poly.pdbx_strand_id
1 'polypeptide(L)'
;MVFAGLVIEFCLGAIYSYSVIAVPLKRFFEAPPPDGLGLKASATEMQLPFIVFLLVFALVMPLTGRFIEKYGPRKVSVIGAIFVGLGWFLASLSTSPMMLIFLYGVIGGLGVGIAYNCPITVSARWFPDRRGLAVGLTVLGFGISAAIVSPFADFLAARLGVSTMFKIFGIMFFLLIIAFSMFLRFPQSDWKPPSWKPVQSKATANIELERSKMVKTLSFYALWVCYSIGTLAGLMAIGVAKPVGLEVAENAGISESEISSLLTILAVPFAFCNGFGRPFFGWITDRLAPMKTAVLSFILICLASALIYTNPASIIAYAVAFAILWLNLGGWLAIAPAATASFFGIKNYARNYGLVFTAYGAGAVAGNLLAGQARDIFGAYIAVFPYVIVIAVIGIIIALIGLKPPKSE
;
A
#
# COMPACT_ATOMS: atom_id res chain seq x y z
N MET A 1 -17.65 -3.19 14.92
CA MET A 1 -17.45 -2.57 13.60
C MET A 1 -15.95 -2.38 13.32
N VAL A 2 -15.23 -1.59 14.11
CA VAL A 2 -13.78 -1.33 13.90
C VAL A 2 -12.96 -2.62 13.83
N PHE A 3 -13.14 -3.54 14.79
CA PHE A 3 -12.44 -4.83 14.78
C PHE A 3 -12.73 -5.66 13.52
N ALA A 4 -14.00 -5.73 13.09
CA ALA A 4 -14.34 -6.41 11.85
C ALA A 4 -13.69 -5.75 10.64
N GLY A 5 -13.64 -4.42 10.62
CA GLY A 5 -12.93 -3.66 9.61
C GLY A 5 -11.43 -3.92 9.61
N LEU A 6 -10.81 -3.98 10.80
CA LEU A 6 -9.38 -4.29 10.95
C LEU A 6 -9.05 -5.67 10.36
N VAL A 7 -9.87 -6.70 10.62
CA VAL A 7 -9.64 -8.05 10.08
C VAL A 7 -9.81 -8.08 8.56
N ILE A 8 -10.82 -7.38 8.02
CA ILE A 8 -10.99 -7.27 6.57
C ILE A 8 -9.77 -6.59 5.96
N GLU A 9 -9.38 -5.44 6.48
CA GLU A 9 -8.21 -4.69 6.01
C GLU A 9 -6.92 -5.50 6.14
N PHE A 10 -6.79 -6.33 7.19
CA PHE A 10 -5.67 -7.25 7.34
C PHE A 10 -5.61 -8.25 6.19
N CYS A 11 -6.74 -8.86 5.81
CA CYS A 11 -6.77 -9.78 4.66
C CYS A 11 -6.44 -9.05 3.34
N LEU A 12 -6.95 -7.83 3.16
CA LEU A 12 -6.69 -7.03 1.96
C LEU A 12 -5.22 -6.58 1.87
N GLY A 13 -4.58 -6.31 3.02
CA GLY A 13 -3.19 -5.89 3.13
C GLY A 13 -2.16 -6.98 2.87
N ALA A 14 -2.58 -8.25 2.72
CA ALA A 14 -1.69 -9.38 2.44
C ALA A 14 -0.82 -9.18 1.18
N ILE A 15 -1.22 -8.31 0.26
CA ILE A 15 -0.42 -7.90 -0.90
C ILE A 15 0.97 -7.36 -0.50
N TYR A 16 1.11 -6.75 0.68
CA TYR A 16 2.40 -6.23 1.16
C TYR A 16 3.40 -7.33 1.55
N SER A 17 2.97 -8.60 1.58
CA SER A 17 3.87 -9.76 1.72
C SER A 17 4.49 -10.22 0.40
N TYR A 18 4.19 -9.54 -0.71
CA TYR A 18 4.58 -10.00 -2.06
C TYR A 18 6.09 -10.22 -2.20
N SER A 19 6.94 -9.37 -1.64
CA SER A 19 8.40 -9.54 -1.73
C SER A 19 8.90 -10.86 -1.13
N VAL A 20 8.25 -11.35 -0.08
CA VAL A 20 8.55 -12.65 0.54
C VAL A 20 8.03 -13.79 -0.34
N ILE A 21 6.84 -13.63 -0.91
CA ILE A 21 6.21 -14.63 -1.80
C ILE A 21 6.95 -14.71 -3.14
N ALA A 22 7.46 -13.61 -3.66
CA ALA A 22 8.13 -13.53 -4.96
C ALA A 22 9.39 -14.40 -5.04
N VAL A 23 10.11 -14.57 -3.93
CA VAL A 23 11.35 -15.38 -3.90
C VAL A 23 11.08 -16.86 -4.17
N PRO A 24 10.25 -17.58 -3.37
CA PRO A 24 9.92 -18.98 -3.66
C PRO A 24 9.15 -19.13 -4.98
N LEU A 25 8.37 -18.15 -5.39
CA LEU A 25 7.64 -18.13 -6.65
C LEU A 25 8.61 -18.08 -7.85
N LYS A 26 9.64 -17.23 -7.80
CA LYS A 26 10.68 -17.18 -8.82
C LYS A 26 11.41 -18.51 -8.93
N ARG A 27 11.78 -19.11 -7.80
CA ARG A 27 12.41 -20.45 -7.79
C ARG A 27 11.53 -21.50 -8.44
N PHE A 28 10.22 -21.48 -8.15
CA PHE A 28 9.26 -22.41 -8.77
C PHE A 28 9.18 -22.20 -10.29
N PHE A 29 9.23 -20.96 -10.79
CA PHE A 29 9.25 -20.74 -12.23
C PHE A 29 10.56 -21.18 -12.88
N GLU A 30 11.70 -20.99 -12.24
CA GLU A 30 13.03 -21.24 -12.82
C GLU A 30 13.52 -22.69 -12.64
N ALA A 31 13.08 -23.40 -11.60
CA ALA A 31 13.48 -24.79 -11.36
C ALA A 31 13.03 -25.69 -12.53
N PRO A 32 13.88 -26.69 -12.91
CA PRO A 32 13.50 -27.66 -13.93
C PRO A 32 12.38 -28.59 -13.43
N PRO A 33 11.57 -29.15 -14.34
CA PRO A 33 10.62 -30.20 -13.97
C PRO A 33 11.32 -31.44 -13.34
N PRO A 34 10.73 -32.11 -12.35
CA PRO A 34 9.34 -31.92 -11.84
C PRO A 34 9.19 -30.84 -10.77
N ASP A 35 10.28 -30.24 -10.27
CA ASP A 35 10.25 -29.32 -9.14
C ASP A 35 9.78 -27.90 -9.52
N GLY A 36 9.77 -27.59 -10.80
CA GLY A 36 9.33 -26.28 -11.35
C GLY A 36 8.97 -26.32 -12.81
N LEU A 37 9.02 -25.14 -13.47
CA LEU A 37 8.56 -24.95 -14.84
C LEU A 37 9.68 -24.75 -15.87
N GLY A 38 10.94 -24.58 -15.43
CA GLY A 38 12.09 -24.35 -16.30
C GLY A 38 12.07 -23.03 -17.07
N LEU A 39 11.36 -22.03 -16.58
CA LEU A 39 11.22 -20.73 -17.21
C LEU A 39 12.30 -19.76 -16.74
N LYS A 40 12.76 -18.87 -17.63
CA LYS A 40 13.56 -17.72 -17.21
C LYS A 40 12.60 -16.55 -16.93
N ALA A 41 12.62 -16.00 -15.73
CA ALA A 41 11.84 -14.85 -15.35
C ALA A 41 12.75 -13.70 -14.94
N SER A 42 12.66 -12.57 -15.63
CA SER A 42 13.40 -11.35 -15.29
C SER A 42 12.89 -10.76 -13.96
N ALA A 43 13.71 -9.91 -13.33
CA ALA A 43 13.30 -9.21 -12.13
C ALA A 43 12.09 -8.29 -12.37
N THR A 44 12.06 -7.63 -13.51
CA THR A 44 10.90 -6.81 -13.93
C THR A 44 9.64 -7.66 -14.06
N GLU A 45 9.70 -8.82 -14.74
CA GLU A 45 8.55 -9.72 -14.89
C GLU A 45 8.01 -10.19 -13.53
N MET A 46 8.88 -10.45 -12.57
CA MET A 46 8.47 -10.84 -11.22
C MET A 46 7.83 -9.69 -10.42
N GLN A 47 8.04 -8.42 -10.79
CA GLN A 47 7.36 -7.28 -10.19
C GLN A 47 5.98 -6.98 -10.81
N LEU A 48 5.74 -7.37 -12.06
CA LEU A 48 4.50 -7.05 -12.77
C LEU A 48 3.22 -7.51 -12.06
N PRO A 49 3.12 -8.73 -11.45
CA PRO A 49 1.92 -9.11 -10.71
C PRO A 49 1.58 -8.18 -9.55
N PHE A 50 2.60 -7.71 -8.82
CA PHE A 50 2.44 -6.74 -7.73
C PHE A 50 2.04 -5.35 -8.24
N ILE A 51 2.70 -4.89 -9.31
CA ILE A 51 2.40 -3.62 -9.98
C ILE A 51 0.95 -3.59 -10.44
N VAL A 52 0.52 -4.60 -11.18
CA VAL A 52 -0.84 -4.66 -11.74
C VAL A 52 -1.88 -4.78 -10.64
N PHE A 53 -1.60 -5.54 -9.58
CA PHE A 53 -2.48 -5.64 -8.43
C PHE A 53 -2.75 -4.26 -7.80
N LEU A 54 -1.70 -3.51 -7.51
CA LEU A 54 -1.81 -2.19 -6.88
C LEU A 54 -2.42 -1.14 -7.82
N LEU A 55 -2.11 -1.22 -9.10
CA LEU A 55 -2.70 -0.34 -10.12
C LEU A 55 -4.21 -0.57 -10.23
N VAL A 56 -4.64 -1.82 -10.38
CA VAL A 56 -6.07 -2.17 -10.47
C VAL A 56 -6.78 -1.78 -9.18
N PHE A 57 -6.19 -2.07 -8.02
CA PHE A 57 -6.71 -1.60 -6.73
C PHE A 57 -6.94 -0.08 -6.73
N ALA A 58 -5.93 0.70 -7.12
CA ALA A 58 -6.00 2.16 -7.10
C ALA A 58 -7.02 2.74 -8.09
N LEU A 59 -7.26 2.07 -9.23
CA LEU A 59 -8.23 2.49 -10.24
C LEU A 59 -9.68 2.11 -9.86
N VAL A 60 -9.86 0.99 -9.20
CA VAL A 60 -11.20 0.46 -8.83
C VAL A 60 -11.74 1.13 -7.57
N MET A 61 -10.89 1.37 -6.58
CA MET A 61 -11.28 1.92 -5.27
C MET A 61 -12.13 3.21 -5.38
N PRO A 62 -11.80 4.20 -6.22
CA PRO A 62 -12.61 5.42 -6.38
C PRO A 62 -14.03 5.19 -6.92
N LEU A 63 -14.25 4.07 -7.62
CA LEU A 63 -15.53 3.75 -8.24
C LEU A 63 -16.51 3.13 -7.24
N THR A 64 -15.99 2.48 -6.20
CA THR A 64 -16.79 1.66 -5.28
C THR A 64 -17.68 2.46 -4.34
N GLY A 65 -17.36 3.72 -4.08
CA GLY A 65 -18.15 4.57 -3.18
C GLY A 65 -19.64 4.62 -3.53
N ARG A 66 -19.99 4.72 -4.83
CA ARG A 66 -21.38 4.72 -5.30
C ARG A 66 -22.10 3.39 -5.05
N PHE A 67 -21.38 2.28 -5.18
CA PHE A 67 -21.93 0.94 -4.95
C PHE A 67 -22.14 0.70 -3.45
N ILE A 68 -21.24 1.18 -2.60
CA ILE A 68 -21.37 1.10 -1.14
C ILE A 68 -22.61 1.87 -0.66
N GLU A 69 -22.87 3.06 -1.22
CA GLU A 69 -24.07 3.85 -0.91
C GLU A 69 -25.34 3.15 -1.38
N LYS A 70 -25.35 2.59 -2.59
CA LYS A 70 -26.54 1.99 -3.21
C LYS A 70 -26.86 0.61 -2.65
N TYR A 71 -25.88 -0.25 -2.45
CA TYR A 71 -26.10 -1.67 -2.11
C TYR A 71 -25.71 -2.02 -0.66
N GLY A 72 -25.10 -1.08 0.05
CA GLY A 72 -24.60 -1.24 1.41
C GLY A 72 -23.22 -1.89 1.49
N PRO A 73 -22.47 -1.63 2.59
CA PRO A 73 -21.09 -2.05 2.74
C PRO A 73 -20.92 -3.58 2.80
N ARG A 74 -21.87 -4.30 3.38
CA ARG A 74 -21.83 -5.76 3.49
C ARG A 74 -21.79 -6.44 2.13
N LYS A 75 -22.74 -6.10 1.23
CA LYS A 75 -22.84 -6.75 -0.09
C LYS A 75 -21.62 -6.45 -0.95
N VAL A 76 -21.15 -5.20 -0.93
CA VAL A 76 -19.96 -4.78 -1.70
C VAL A 76 -18.72 -5.48 -1.16
N SER A 77 -18.55 -5.57 0.15
CA SER A 77 -17.41 -6.29 0.76
C SER A 77 -17.41 -7.78 0.44
N VAL A 78 -18.59 -8.44 0.42
CA VAL A 78 -18.73 -9.85 0.01
C VAL A 78 -18.35 -10.05 -1.46
N ILE A 79 -18.74 -9.14 -2.35
CA ILE A 79 -18.29 -9.20 -3.75
C ILE A 79 -16.77 -9.07 -3.83
N GLY A 80 -16.18 -8.12 -3.08
CA GLY A 80 -14.72 -7.99 -2.98
C GLY A 80 -14.05 -9.26 -2.44
N ALA A 81 -14.65 -9.92 -1.43
CA ALA A 81 -14.14 -11.19 -0.88
C ALA A 81 -14.04 -12.30 -1.93
N ILE A 82 -15.04 -12.40 -2.81
CA ILE A 82 -15.04 -13.37 -3.92
C ILE A 82 -13.85 -13.13 -4.83
N PHE A 83 -13.62 -11.89 -5.25
CA PHE A 83 -12.49 -11.56 -6.11
C PHE A 83 -11.14 -11.71 -5.41
N VAL A 84 -11.01 -11.33 -4.14
CA VAL A 84 -9.78 -11.56 -3.36
C VAL A 84 -9.49 -13.06 -3.26
N GLY A 85 -10.49 -13.85 -2.82
CA GLY A 85 -10.33 -15.30 -2.70
C GLY A 85 -9.97 -15.97 -4.02
N LEU A 86 -10.68 -15.60 -5.10
CA LEU A 86 -10.40 -16.10 -6.45
C LEU A 86 -9.01 -15.69 -6.94
N GLY A 87 -8.62 -14.43 -6.75
CA GLY A 87 -7.30 -13.94 -7.19
C GLY A 87 -6.16 -14.72 -6.55
N TRP A 88 -6.21 -14.93 -5.23
CA TRP A 88 -5.23 -15.73 -4.52
C TRP A 88 -5.33 -17.22 -4.89
N PHE A 89 -6.52 -17.80 -4.93
CA PHE A 89 -6.70 -19.21 -5.24
C PHE A 89 -6.24 -19.54 -6.68
N LEU A 90 -6.66 -18.75 -7.66
CA LEU A 90 -6.32 -18.97 -9.07
C LEU A 90 -4.82 -18.70 -9.35
N ALA A 91 -4.16 -17.84 -8.57
CA ALA A 91 -2.70 -17.67 -8.64
C ALA A 91 -1.95 -19.00 -8.48
N SER A 92 -2.53 -19.96 -7.74
CA SER A 92 -1.95 -21.32 -7.58
C SER A 92 -1.87 -22.12 -8.87
N LEU A 93 -2.63 -21.73 -9.89
CA LEU A 93 -2.68 -22.40 -11.20
C LEU A 93 -1.74 -21.74 -12.22
N SER A 94 -1.00 -20.71 -11.81
CA SER A 94 -0.14 -19.96 -12.73
C SER A 94 1.04 -20.79 -13.21
N THR A 95 1.12 -20.96 -14.51
CA THR A 95 2.21 -21.65 -15.21
C THR A 95 3.18 -20.68 -15.90
N SER A 96 2.99 -19.37 -15.72
CA SER A 96 3.88 -18.32 -16.22
C SER A 96 3.70 -17.02 -15.43
N PRO A 97 4.70 -16.11 -15.43
CA PRO A 97 4.56 -14.78 -14.86
C PRO A 97 3.38 -14.00 -15.46
N MET A 98 3.13 -14.11 -16.77
CA MET A 98 2.02 -13.45 -17.45
C MET A 98 0.66 -13.93 -16.93
N MET A 99 0.49 -15.24 -16.73
CA MET A 99 -0.73 -15.80 -16.15
C MET A 99 -0.95 -15.32 -14.71
N LEU A 100 0.12 -15.21 -13.93
CA LEU A 100 0.07 -14.68 -12.57
C LEU A 100 -0.35 -13.20 -12.54
N ILE A 101 0.11 -12.38 -13.50
CA ILE A 101 -0.33 -10.99 -13.64
C ILE A 101 -1.85 -10.92 -13.74
N PHE A 102 -2.46 -11.79 -14.53
CA PHE A 102 -3.90 -11.79 -14.73
C PHE A 102 -4.65 -12.34 -13.52
N LEU A 103 -4.28 -13.53 -13.06
CA LEU A 103 -5.01 -14.23 -12.00
C LEU A 103 -4.82 -13.56 -10.64
N TYR A 104 -3.59 -13.21 -10.28
CA TYR A 104 -3.29 -12.55 -9.01
C TYR A 104 -3.44 -11.03 -9.13
N GLY A 105 -2.79 -10.43 -10.13
CA GLY A 105 -2.71 -8.97 -10.27
C GLY A 105 -4.07 -8.36 -10.56
N VAL A 106 -4.75 -8.77 -11.64
CA VAL A 106 -6.03 -8.17 -12.04
C VAL A 106 -7.14 -8.61 -11.10
N ILE A 107 -7.36 -9.92 -10.93
CA ILE A 107 -8.50 -10.43 -10.15
C ILE A 107 -8.35 -10.06 -8.67
N GLY A 108 -7.16 -10.25 -8.07
CA GLY A 108 -6.91 -9.88 -6.68
C GLY A 108 -7.01 -8.37 -6.45
N GLY A 109 -6.44 -7.56 -7.36
CA GLY A 109 -6.52 -6.11 -7.32
C GLY A 109 -7.94 -5.57 -7.41
N LEU A 110 -8.80 -6.16 -8.28
CA LEU A 110 -10.25 -5.88 -8.32
C LEU A 110 -10.90 -6.12 -6.96
N GLY A 111 -10.62 -7.28 -6.35
CA GLY A 111 -11.19 -7.65 -5.07
C GLY A 111 -10.84 -6.66 -3.96
N VAL A 112 -9.57 -6.30 -3.85
CA VAL A 112 -9.12 -5.30 -2.87
C VAL A 112 -9.74 -3.94 -3.15
N GLY A 113 -9.74 -3.48 -4.41
CA GLY A 113 -10.36 -2.20 -4.80
C GLY A 113 -11.84 -2.12 -4.45
N ILE A 114 -12.57 -3.23 -4.59
CA ILE A 114 -13.99 -3.30 -4.24
C ILE A 114 -14.22 -3.26 -2.72
N ALA A 115 -13.43 -4.01 -1.94
CA ALA A 115 -13.67 -4.19 -0.51
C ALA A 115 -13.12 -3.07 0.38
N TYR A 116 -11.98 -2.45 -0.01
CA TYR A 116 -11.18 -1.55 0.82
C TYR A 116 -11.96 -0.42 1.48
N ASN A 117 -12.83 0.26 0.74
CA ASN A 117 -13.60 1.39 1.28
C ASN A 117 -14.77 0.98 2.19
N CYS A 118 -15.19 -0.29 2.19
CA CYS A 118 -16.35 -0.73 2.95
C CYS A 118 -16.17 -0.57 4.45
N PRO A 119 -15.12 -1.14 5.10
CA PRO A 119 -14.89 -1.00 6.52
C PRO A 119 -14.54 0.43 6.93
N ILE A 120 -13.81 1.16 6.08
CA ILE A 120 -13.44 2.56 6.32
C ILE A 120 -14.68 3.45 6.45
N THR A 121 -15.61 3.33 5.49
CA THR A 121 -16.84 4.11 5.47
C THR A 121 -17.74 3.77 6.67
N VAL A 122 -17.82 2.49 7.04
CA VAL A 122 -18.59 2.05 8.22
C VAL A 122 -18.00 2.64 9.50
N SER A 123 -16.69 2.52 9.71
CA SER A 123 -16.01 3.05 10.89
C SER A 123 -16.16 4.57 11.02
N ALA A 124 -16.03 5.29 9.89
CA ALA A 124 -16.21 6.75 9.86
C ALA A 124 -17.63 7.20 10.23
N ARG A 125 -18.67 6.41 9.89
CA ARG A 125 -20.07 6.75 10.19
C ARG A 125 -20.51 6.37 11.60
N TRP A 126 -19.95 5.29 12.15
CA TRP A 126 -20.26 4.88 13.52
C TRP A 126 -19.58 5.76 14.58
N PHE A 127 -18.43 6.35 14.28
CA PHE A 127 -17.62 7.15 15.21
C PHE A 127 -17.34 8.55 14.66
N PRO A 128 -18.38 9.39 14.44
CA PRO A 128 -18.17 10.74 13.91
C PRO A 128 -17.42 11.66 14.90
N ASP A 129 -17.48 11.36 16.22
CA ASP A 129 -16.77 12.03 17.30
C ASP A 129 -15.27 11.71 17.35
N ARG A 130 -14.88 10.53 16.87
CA ARG A 130 -13.49 10.02 16.87
C ARG A 130 -13.15 9.41 15.51
N ARG A 131 -13.61 10.03 14.44
CA ARG A 131 -13.52 9.50 13.08
C ARG A 131 -12.09 9.12 12.68
N GLY A 132 -11.12 9.98 12.96
CA GLY A 132 -9.71 9.70 12.65
C GLY A 132 -9.17 8.47 13.34
N LEU A 133 -9.47 8.31 14.64
CA LEU A 133 -9.05 7.14 15.42
C LEU A 133 -9.72 5.85 14.90
N ALA A 134 -11.03 5.88 14.68
CA ALA A 134 -11.78 4.71 14.23
C ALA A 134 -11.34 4.23 12.83
N VAL A 135 -11.17 5.16 11.89
CA VAL A 135 -10.64 4.88 10.56
C VAL A 135 -9.19 4.41 10.66
N GLY A 136 -8.35 5.09 11.45
CA GLY A 136 -6.94 4.71 11.65
C GLY A 136 -6.77 3.30 12.18
N LEU A 137 -7.55 2.91 13.20
CA LEU A 137 -7.55 1.53 13.73
C LEU A 137 -8.06 0.52 12.70
N THR A 138 -9.02 0.88 11.87
CA THR A 138 -9.52 0.02 10.79
C THR A 138 -8.43 -0.25 9.76
N VAL A 139 -7.81 0.80 9.22
CA VAL A 139 -6.78 0.65 8.17
C VAL A 139 -5.41 0.22 8.71
N LEU A 140 -5.21 0.23 10.03
CA LEU A 140 -4.03 -0.36 10.65
C LEU A 140 -3.87 -1.83 10.24
N GLY A 141 -4.99 -2.58 10.13
CA GLY A 141 -5.00 -3.97 9.66
C GLY A 141 -4.26 -4.15 8.35
N PHE A 142 -4.52 -3.30 7.36
CA PHE A 142 -3.83 -3.32 6.07
C PHE A 142 -2.31 -3.08 6.22
N GLY A 143 -1.94 -2.12 7.09
CA GLY A 143 -0.53 -1.77 7.30
C GLY A 143 0.29 -2.86 7.95
N ILE A 144 -0.27 -3.56 8.96
CA ILE A 144 0.44 -4.59 9.73
C ILE A 144 0.30 -5.99 9.14
N SER A 145 -0.48 -6.17 8.07
CA SER A 145 -0.76 -7.48 7.48
C SER A 145 0.51 -8.28 7.19
N ALA A 146 1.50 -7.65 6.59
CA ALA A 146 2.76 -8.31 6.24
C ALA A 146 3.52 -8.86 7.46
N ALA A 147 3.31 -8.32 8.65
CA ALA A 147 3.94 -8.83 9.88
C ALA A 147 3.56 -10.28 10.19
N ILE A 148 2.34 -10.68 9.83
CA ILE A 148 1.83 -12.05 10.07
C ILE A 148 1.85 -12.85 8.78
N VAL A 149 1.41 -12.25 7.68
CA VAL A 149 1.27 -12.97 6.40
C VAL A 149 2.64 -13.36 5.83
N SER A 150 3.69 -12.53 5.95
CA SER A 150 5.00 -12.84 5.39
C SER A 150 5.65 -14.09 6.03
N PRO A 151 5.78 -14.20 7.36
CA PRO A 151 6.32 -15.41 7.99
C PRO A 151 5.47 -16.65 7.70
N PHE A 152 4.14 -16.49 7.69
CA PHE A 152 3.23 -17.60 7.40
C PHE A 152 3.30 -18.03 5.93
N ALA A 153 3.46 -17.12 4.99
CA ALA A 153 3.67 -17.40 3.57
C ALA A 153 4.99 -18.16 3.34
N ASP A 154 6.07 -17.70 3.97
CA ASP A 154 7.39 -18.35 3.87
C ASP A 154 7.33 -19.80 4.43
N PHE A 155 6.70 -19.98 5.59
CA PHE A 155 6.49 -21.30 6.19
C PHE A 155 5.68 -22.23 5.29
N LEU A 156 4.55 -21.77 4.76
CA LEU A 156 3.70 -22.57 3.88
C LEU A 156 4.40 -22.91 2.56
N ALA A 157 5.08 -21.93 1.96
CA ALA A 157 5.81 -22.15 0.71
C ALA A 157 6.94 -23.16 0.88
N ALA A 158 7.68 -23.11 1.99
CA ALA A 158 8.75 -24.04 2.30
C ALA A 158 8.27 -25.47 2.60
N ARG A 159 7.10 -25.63 3.23
CA ARG A 159 6.59 -26.94 3.65
C ARG A 159 5.65 -27.60 2.64
N LEU A 160 4.82 -26.82 1.96
CA LEU A 160 3.73 -27.29 1.12
C LEU A 160 3.83 -26.83 -0.34
N GLY A 161 4.83 -26.02 -0.66
CA GLY A 161 5.02 -25.43 -1.98
C GLY A 161 4.14 -24.20 -2.21
N VAL A 162 4.58 -23.35 -3.16
CA VAL A 162 3.97 -22.05 -3.47
C VAL A 162 2.52 -22.18 -3.94
N SER A 163 2.20 -23.19 -4.76
CA SER A 163 0.83 -23.43 -5.26
C SER A 163 -0.14 -23.69 -4.10
N THR A 164 0.24 -24.55 -3.15
CA THR A 164 -0.61 -24.85 -1.97
C THR A 164 -0.75 -23.64 -1.05
N MET A 165 0.31 -22.86 -0.87
CA MET A 165 0.27 -21.60 -0.12
C MET A 165 -0.79 -20.65 -0.69
N PHE A 166 -0.83 -20.44 -2.01
CA PHE A 166 -1.83 -19.60 -2.66
C PHE A 166 -3.26 -20.10 -2.48
N LYS A 167 -3.48 -21.44 -2.56
CA LYS A 167 -4.81 -22.04 -2.30
C LYS A 167 -5.27 -21.78 -0.88
N ILE A 168 -4.40 -21.99 0.10
CA ILE A 168 -4.70 -21.78 1.53
C ILE A 168 -5.08 -20.32 1.78
N PHE A 169 -4.27 -19.37 1.30
CA PHE A 169 -4.57 -17.96 1.45
C PHE A 169 -5.86 -17.54 0.73
N GLY A 170 -6.10 -18.05 -0.48
CA GLY A 170 -7.33 -17.76 -1.22
C GLY A 170 -8.58 -18.17 -0.44
N ILE A 171 -8.61 -19.39 0.09
CA ILE A 171 -9.73 -19.90 0.90
C ILE A 171 -9.83 -19.14 2.22
N MET A 172 -8.72 -18.93 2.91
CA MET A 172 -8.68 -18.27 4.22
C MET A 172 -9.16 -16.83 4.13
N PHE A 173 -8.65 -16.04 3.18
CA PHE A 173 -9.07 -14.65 3.01
C PHE A 173 -10.53 -14.54 2.57
N PHE A 174 -10.98 -15.40 1.67
CA PHE A 174 -12.38 -15.48 1.27
C PHE A 174 -13.30 -15.69 2.48
N LEU A 175 -13.03 -16.70 3.30
CA LEU A 175 -13.84 -17.03 4.46
C LEU A 175 -13.79 -15.93 5.53
N LEU A 176 -12.60 -15.38 5.83
CA LEU A 176 -12.45 -14.31 6.82
C LEU A 176 -13.18 -13.04 6.37
N ILE A 177 -12.96 -12.59 5.13
CA ILE A 177 -13.62 -11.37 4.66
C ILE A 177 -15.14 -11.55 4.65
N ILE A 178 -15.68 -12.68 4.21
CA ILE A 178 -17.13 -12.95 4.27
C ILE A 178 -17.62 -12.91 5.73
N ALA A 179 -17.00 -13.67 6.63
CA ALA A 179 -17.41 -13.76 8.02
C ALA A 179 -17.47 -12.36 8.68
N PHE A 180 -16.41 -11.55 8.50
CA PHE A 180 -16.38 -10.22 9.10
C PHE A 180 -17.20 -9.18 8.33
N SER A 181 -17.49 -9.39 7.04
CA SER A 181 -18.41 -8.54 6.27
C SER A 181 -19.85 -8.60 6.81
N MET A 182 -20.23 -9.71 7.46
CA MET A 182 -21.57 -9.81 8.09
C MET A 182 -21.80 -8.76 9.18
N PHE A 183 -20.73 -8.28 9.80
CA PHE A 183 -20.79 -7.22 10.82
C PHE A 183 -20.82 -5.81 10.22
N LEU A 184 -20.49 -5.63 8.93
CA LEU A 184 -20.48 -4.31 8.30
C LEU A 184 -21.91 -3.82 8.06
N ARG A 185 -22.31 -2.78 8.78
CA ARG A 185 -23.60 -2.09 8.59
C ARG A 185 -23.43 -0.60 8.87
N PHE A 186 -24.18 0.22 8.17
CA PHE A 186 -24.28 1.64 8.50
C PHE A 186 -25.12 1.82 9.77
N PRO A 187 -24.82 2.86 10.56
CA PRO A 187 -25.72 3.30 11.61
C PRO A 187 -27.04 3.80 11.02
N GLN A 188 -28.08 3.93 11.84
CA GLN A 188 -29.33 4.57 11.47
C GLN A 188 -29.09 6.03 11.11
N SER A 189 -29.98 6.62 10.29
CA SER A 189 -29.79 7.99 9.76
C SER A 189 -29.71 9.07 10.82
N ASP A 190 -30.30 8.85 11.98
CA ASP A 190 -30.36 9.73 13.15
C ASP A 190 -29.31 9.40 14.22
N TRP A 191 -28.47 8.38 13.99
CA TRP A 191 -27.44 7.97 14.92
C TRP A 191 -26.45 9.09 15.24
N LYS A 192 -26.30 9.36 16.53
CA LYS A 192 -25.29 10.27 17.09
C LYS A 192 -24.70 9.62 18.34
N PRO A 193 -23.39 9.73 18.57
CA PRO A 193 -22.79 9.33 19.84
C PRO A 193 -23.40 10.13 21.00
N PRO A 194 -23.51 9.53 22.20
CA PRO A 194 -23.98 10.25 23.38
C PRO A 194 -23.16 11.52 23.63
N SER A 195 -23.85 12.63 23.87
CA SER A 195 -23.27 13.95 24.17
C SER A 195 -22.45 14.60 23.05
N TRP A 196 -22.43 14.03 21.83
CA TRP A 196 -21.69 14.62 20.71
C TRP A 196 -22.48 15.77 20.07
N LYS A 197 -21.84 16.92 19.95
CA LYS A 197 -22.30 18.04 19.15
C LYS A 197 -21.39 18.19 17.94
N PRO A 198 -21.91 18.38 16.72
CA PRO A 198 -21.07 18.65 15.56
C PRO A 198 -20.14 19.82 15.86
N VAL A 199 -18.83 19.56 15.86
CA VAL A 199 -17.85 20.65 15.96
C VAL A 199 -17.89 21.39 14.62
N GLN A 200 -18.37 22.62 14.64
CA GLN A 200 -18.12 23.54 13.55
C GLN A 200 -16.61 23.82 13.52
N SER A 201 -15.89 23.07 12.68
CA SER A 201 -14.45 23.26 12.54
C SER A 201 -14.17 24.67 12.01
N LYS A 202 -13.59 25.49 12.86
CA LYS A 202 -13.09 26.84 12.48
C LYS A 202 -11.88 26.80 11.53
N ALA A 203 -11.37 25.60 11.19
CA ALA A 203 -10.06 25.42 10.55
C ALA A 203 -10.11 24.98 9.07
N THR A 204 -11.28 24.84 8.46
CA THR A 204 -11.34 24.54 7.03
C THR A 204 -11.48 25.85 6.27
N ALA A 205 -10.54 26.10 5.35
CA ALA A 205 -10.68 27.17 4.37
C ALA A 205 -12.10 27.12 3.77
N ASN A 206 -12.72 28.27 3.53
CA ASN A 206 -14.06 28.43 2.92
C ASN A 206 -14.13 27.90 1.45
N ILE A 207 -13.20 27.04 1.07
CA ILE A 207 -13.05 26.50 -0.28
C ILE A 207 -13.66 25.12 -0.32
N GLU A 208 -14.79 24.98 -1.00
CA GLU A 208 -15.43 23.69 -1.28
C GLU A 208 -15.41 23.45 -2.79
N LEU A 209 -14.41 22.72 -3.27
CA LEU A 209 -14.25 22.46 -4.69
C LEU A 209 -14.93 21.16 -5.13
N GLU A 210 -15.64 21.24 -6.24
CA GLU A 210 -16.05 20.05 -6.98
C GLU A 210 -14.87 19.46 -7.73
N ARG A 211 -14.94 18.15 -8.06
CA ARG A 211 -13.92 17.43 -8.80
C ARG A 211 -13.49 18.13 -10.10
N SER A 212 -14.44 18.67 -10.85
CA SER A 212 -14.22 19.37 -12.12
C SER A 212 -13.39 20.65 -11.97
N LYS A 213 -13.55 21.35 -10.84
CA LYS A 213 -12.77 22.54 -10.50
C LYS A 213 -11.43 22.17 -9.88
N MET A 214 -11.40 21.14 -9.00
CA MET A 214 -10.19 20.65 -8.36
C MET A 214 -9.09 20.28 -9.37
N VAL A 215 -9.43 19.55 -10.43
CA VAL A 215 -8.47 19.10 -11.47
C VAL A 215 -7.89 20.25 -12.29
N LYS A 216 -8.42 21.47 -12.19
CA LYS A 216 -7.87 22.66 -12.85
C LYS A 216 -6.86 23.42 -11.99
N THR A 217 -6.66 23.00 -10.74
CA THR A 217 -5.77 23.68 -9.79
C THR A 217 -4.35 23.11 -9.83
N LEU A 218 -3.34 23.97 -9.69
CA LEU A 218 -1.95 23.56 -9.50
C LEU A 218 -1.79 22.68 -8.23
N SER A 219 -2.56 22.99 -7.18
CA SER A 219 -2.57 22.25 -5.92
C SER A 219 -2.93 20.77 -6.10
N PHE A 220 -3.85 20.45 -7.02
CA PHE A 220 -4.19 19.07 -7.34
C PHE A 220 -3.01 18.32 -7.98
N TYR A 221 -2.38 18.90 -8.99
CA TYR A 221 -1.24 18.27 -9.67
C TYR A 221 -0.03 18.13 -8.74
N ALA A 222 0.25 19.16 -7.94
CA ALA A 222 1.33 19.12 -6.96
C ALA A 222 1.08 18.00 -5.92
N LEU A 223 -0.15 17.89 -5.38
CA LEU A 223 -0.52 16.84 -4.45
C LEU A 223 -0.42 15.46 -5.10
N TRP A 224 -0.94 15.31 -6.32
CA TRP A 224 -0.95 14.04 -7.04
C TRP A 224 0.47 13.56 -7.33
N VAL A 225 1.35 14.44 -7.82
CA VAL A 225 2.76 14.09 -8.11
C VAL A 225 3.54 13.82 -6.82
N CYS A 226 3.40 14.66 -5.79
CA CYS A 226 4.05 14.40 -4.50
C CYS A 226 3.60 13.07 -3.89
N TYR A 227 2.31 12.77 -3.97
CA TYR A 227 1.79 11.48 -3.49
C TYR A 227 2.32 10.31 -4.31
N SER A 228 2.39 10.44 -5.65
CA SER A 228 3.01 9.43 -6.51
C SER A 228 4.47 9.17 -6.13
N ILE A 229 5.27 10.22 -5.91
CA ILE A 229 6.69 10.11 -5.51
C ILE A 229 6.84 9.44 -4.14
N GLY A 230 6.03 9.86 -3.16
CA GLY A 230 6.09 9.28 -1.81
C GLY A 230 5.70 7.79 -1.79
N THR A 231 4.68 7.43 -2.56
CA THR A 231 4.26 6.02 -2.69
C THR A 231 5.20 5.21 -3.59
N LEU A 232 5.85 5.82 -4.57
CA LEU A 232 6.89 5.19 -5.40
C LEU A 232 7.97 4.57 -4.51
N ALA A 233 8.59 5.37 -3.63
CA ALA A 233 9.66 4.91 -2.77
C ALA A 233 9.21 3.80 -1.79
N GLY A 234 8.04 3.98 -1.18
CA GLY A 234 7.53 3.03 -0.20
C GLY A 234 7.01 1.72 -0.81
N LEU A 235 6.25 1.78 -1.91
CA LEU A 235 5.73 0.59 -2.58
C LEU A 235 6.83 -0.19 -3.29
N MET A 236 7.84 0.49 -3.82
CA MET A 236 9.06 -0.14 -4.30
C MET A 236 9.74 -0.90 -3.16
N ALA A 237 9.97 -0.26 -2.01
CA ALA A 237 10.59 -0.91 -0.86
C ALA A 237 9.79 -2.11 -0.37
N ILE A 238 8.45 -2.08 -0.45
CA ILE A 238 7.61 -3.26 -0.16
C ILE A 238 7.84 -4.37 -1.19
N GLY A 239 7.79 -4.03 -2.47
CA GLY A 239 7.87 -5.00 -3.56
C GLY A 239 9.20 -5.75 -3.62
N VAL A 240 10.31 -5.09 -3.24
CA VAL A 240 11.65 -5.66 -3.33
C VAL A 240 12.36 -5.87 -1.98
N ALA A 241 11.64 -5.82 -0.85
CA ALA A 241 12.27 -5.92 0.46
C ALA A 241 13.17 -7.16 0.59
N LYS A 242 12.62 -8.36 0.41
CA LYS A 242 13.42 -9.59 0.55
C LYS A 242 14.47 -9.74 -0.53
N PRO A 243 14.22 -9.47 -1.84
CA PRO A 243 15.25 -9.45 -2.88
C PRO A 243 16.44 -8.52 -2.59
N VAL A 244 16.18 -7.28 -2.15
CA VAL A 244 17.26 -6.34 -1.76
C VAL A 244 18.02 -6.85 -0.54
N GLY A 245 17.33 -7.39 0.45
CA GLY A 245 17.97 -7.96 1.63
C GLY A 245 18.89 -9.12 1.30
N LEU A 246 18.50 -9.98 0.34
CA LEU A 246 19.36 -11.06 -0.16
C LEU A 246 20.60 -10.51 -0.89
N GLU A 247 20.44 -9.47 -1.71
CA GLU A 247 21.56 -8.81 -2.40
C GLU A 247 22.54 -8.16 -1.41
N VAL A 248 22.03 -7.52 -0.35
CA VAL A 248 22.86 -6.95 0.72
C VAL A 248 23.63 -8.05 1.47
N ALA A 249 22.99 -9.18 1.73
CA ALA A 249 23.62 -10.33 2.39
C ALA A 249 24.70 -10.96 1.51
N GLU A 250 24.44 -11.11 0.22
CA GLU A 250 25.42 -11.58 -0.77
C GLU A 250 26.65 -10.69 -0.79
N ASN A 251 26.45 -9.36 -0.83
CA ASN A 251 27.53 -8.36 -0.77
C ASN A 251 28.32 -8.44 0.55
N ALA A 252 27.68 -8.88 1.64
CA ALA A 252 28.33 -9.10 2.94
C ALA A 252 28.99 -10.48 3.08
N GLY A 253 28.91 -11.34 2.06
CA GLY A 253 29.44 -12.71 2.10
C GLY A 253 28.61 -13.67 2.94
N ILE A 254 27.34 -13.34 3.22
CA ILE A 254 26.40 -14.19 3.99
C ILE A 254 25.58 -15.01 3.01
N SER A 255 25.51 -16.33 3.24
CA SER A 255 24.72 -17.21 2.38
C SER A 255 23.22 -17.00 2.52
N GLU A 256 22.46 -17.30 1.44
CA GLU A 256 21.00 -17.17 1.46
C GLU A 256 20.36 -18.08 2.52
N SER A 257 20.91 -19.28 2.76
CA SER A 257 20.40 -20.22 3.76
C SER A 257 20.49 -19.66 5.19
N GLU A 258 21.52 -18.85 5.47
CA GLU A 258 21.73 -18.24 6.79
C GLU A 258 20.82 -17.03 7.03
N ILE A 259 20.58 -16.22 6.00
CA ILE A 259 19.94 -14.91 6.15
C ILE A 259 18.45 -14.92 5.83
N SER A 260 17.96 -15.86 5.00
CA SER A 260 16.59 -15.81 4.45
C SER A 260 15.50 -15.72 5.53
N SER A 261 15.66 -16.49 6.63
CA SER A 261 14.71 -16.44 7.75
C SER A 261 14.71 -15.09 8.45
N LEU A 262 15.90 -14.49 8.66
CA LEU A 262 16.02 -13.15 9.26
C LEU A 262 15.34 -12.09 8.37
N LEU A 263 15.55 -12.14 7.05
CA LEU A 263 14.93 -11.19 6.12
C LEU A 263 13.40 -11.30 6.12
N THR A 264 12.87 -12.52 6.26
CA THR A 264 11.42 -12.74 6.42
C THR A 264 10.90 -12.15 7.74
N ILE A 265 11.66 -12.33 8.84
CA ILE A 265 11.31 -11.76 10.16
C ILE A 265 11.38 -10.23 10.13
N LEU A 266 12.30 -9.61 9.38
CA LEU A 266 12.40 -8.16 9.23
C LEU A 266 11.16 -7.53 8.57
N ALA A 267 10.34 -8.30 7.84
CA ALA A 267 9.04 -7.83 7.37
C ALA A 267 8.10 -7.42 8.53
N VAL A 268 8.29 -8.00 9.72
CA VAL A 268 7.49 -7.68 10.92
C VAL A 268 7.69 -6.22 11.36
N PRO A 269 8.91 -5.77 11.76
CA PRO A 269 9.14 -4.37 12.11
C PRO A 269 8.85 -3.41 10.95
N PHE A 270 9.08 -3.79 9.69
CA PHE A 270 8.73 -2.94 8.55
C PHE A 270 7.23 -2.70 8.46
N ALA A 271 6.41 -3.74 8.63
CA ALA A 271 4.96 -3.62 8.64
C ALA A 271 4.45 -2.76 9.80
N PHE A 272 5.05 -2.89 10.99
CA PHE A 272 4.75 -2.00 12.12
C PHE A 272 5.13 -0.55 11.81
N CYS A 273 6.27 -0.29 11.18
CA CYS A 273 6.66 1.04 10.73
C CYS A 273 5.62 1.61 9.74
N ASN A 274 5.14 0.82 8.77
CA ASN A 274 4.07 1.25 7.86
C ASN A 274 2.78 1.58 8.62
N GLY A 275 2.35 0.71 9.53
CA GLY A 275 1.16 0.94 10.35
C GLY A 275 1.28 2.20 11.21
N PHE A 276 2.41 2.36 11.92
CA PHE A 276 2.68 3.51 12.77
C PHE A 276 2.88 4.81 11.99
N GLY A 277 3.42 4.74 10.77
CA GLY A 277 3.61 5.89 9.90
C GLY A 277 2.33 6.70 9.69
N ARG A 278 1.16 6.05 9.67
CA ARG A 278 -0.14 6.72 9.48
C ARG A 278 -0.49 7.69 10.62
N PRO A 279 -0.56 7.28 11.89
CA PRO A 279 -0.82 8.21 12.99
C PRO A 279 0.33 9.20 13.19
N PHE A 280 1.57 8.80 13.00
CA PHE A 280 2.76 9.64 13.17
C PHE A 280 2.77 10.83 12.19
N PHE A 281 2.67 10.56 10.91
CA PHE A 281 2.64 11.62 9.89
C PHE A 281 1.31 12.38 9.88
N GLY A 282 0.20 11.75 10.25
CA GLY A 282 -1.07 12.44 10.47
C GLY A 282 -0.93 13.51 11.54
N TRP A 283 -0.36 13.17 12.70
CA TRP A 283 -0.10 14.10 13.79
C TRP A 283 0.89 15.23 13.40
N ILE A 284 1.93 14.90 12.63
CA ILE A 284 2.87 15.90 12.11
C ILE A 284 2.13 16.83 11.13
N THR A 285 1.29 16.30 10.26
CA THR A 285 0.53 17.09 9.26
C THR A 285 -0.41 18.07 9.91
N ASP A 286 -1.05 17.70 11.01
CA ASP A 286 -1.93 18.60 11.78
C ASP A 286 -1.15 19.76 12.40
N ARG A 287 0.13 19.57 12.72
CA ARG A 287 0.99 20.61 13.33
C ARG A 287 1.78 21.45 12.34
N LEU A 288 2.36 20.83 11.32
CA LEU A 288 3.29 21.48 10.39
C LEU A 288 2.65 21.87 9.05
N ALA A 289 1.43 21.49 8.79
CA ALA A 289 0.72 21.55 7.51
C ALA A 289 1.29 20.57 6.46
N PRO A 290 0.47 20.17 5.42
CA PRO A 290 0.82 19.14 4.45
C PRO A 290 2.14 19.37 3.70
N MET A 291 2.42 20.63 3.33
CA MET A 291 3.65 20.98 2.60
C MET A 291 4.93 20.63 3.38
N LYS A 292 5.03 21.08 4.63
CA LYS A 292 6.22 20.85 5.45
C LYS A 292 6.38 19.37 5.79
N THR A 293 5.27 18.66 6.01
CA THR A 293 5.25 17.24 6.28
C THR A 293 5.72 16.44 5.06
N ALA A 294 5.30 16.81 3.86
CA ALA A 294 5.75 16.21 2.61
C ALA A 294 7.26 16.40 2.40
N VAL A 295 7.78 17.63 2.65
CA VAL A 295 9.21 17.91 2.57
C VAL A 295 10.00 17.05 3.56
N LEU A 296 9.55 16.95 4.82
CA LEU A 296 10.16 16.06 5.83
C LEU A 296 10.18 14.60 5.35
N SER A 297 9.06 14.12 4.80
CA SER A 297 8.96 12.77 4.25
C SER A 297 9.98 12.53 3.13
N PHE A 298 10.11 13.46 2.18
CA PHE A 298 11.08 13.34 1.09
C PHE A 298 12.52 13.40 1.56
N ILE A 299 12.85 14.22 2.56
CA ILE A 299 14.19 14.23 3.19
C ILE A 299 14.47 12.85 3.80
N LEU A 300 13.54 12.25 4.51
CA LEU A 300 13.71 10.91 5.07
C LEU A 300 13.88 9.84 3.99
N ILE A 301 13.16 9.94 2.85
CA ILE A 301 13.35 9.05 1.70
C ILE A 301 14.77 9.22 1.12
N CYS A 302 15.27 10.45 0.95
CA CYS A 302 16.65 10.70 0.49
C CYS A 302 17.68 10.09 1.44
N LEU A 303 17.54 10.31 2.75
CA LEU A 303 18.46 9.78 3.76
C LEU A 303 18.46 8.25 3.79
N ALA A 304 17.28 7.60 3.76
CA ALA A 304 17.15 6.15 3.72
C ALA A 304 17.78 5.57 2.44
N SER A 305 17.52 6.20 1.29
CA SER A 305 18.07 5.76 0.00
C SER A 305 19.59 5.94 -0.05
N ALA A 306 20.12 7.04 0.47
CA ALA A 306 21.55 7.27 0.57
C ALA A 306 22.22 6.27 1.53
N LEU A 307 21.58 5.97 2.68
CA LEU A 307 22.11 5.03 3.66
C LEU A 307 22.34 3.64 3.07
N ILE A 308 21.36 3.09 2.37
CA ILE A 308 21.51 1.75 1.78
C ILE A 308 22.47 1.76 0.59
N TYR A 309 22.45 2.80 -0.24
CA TYR A 309 23.34 2.91 -1.40
C TYR A 309 24.80 3.00 -1.01
N THR A 310 25.13 3.75 0.05
CA THR A 310 26.50 3.91 0.54
C THR A 310 27.00 2.76 1.41
N ASN A 311 26.08 1.87 1.87
CA ASN A 311 26.42 0.73 2.71
C ASN A 311 25.80 -0.57 2.14
N PRO A 312 26.17 -0.98 0.92
CA PRO A 312 25.51 -2.06 0.18
C PRO A 312 25.72 -3.47 0.77
N ALA A 313 26.62 -3.63 1.73
CA ALA A 313 26.91 -4.88 2.44
C ALA A 313 26.44 -4.87 3.91
N SER A 314 25.69 -3.84 4.35
CA SER A 314 25.26 -3.72 5.75
C SER A 314 23.80 -4.09 5.95
N ILE A 315 23.54 -5.21 6.63
CA ILE A 315 22.19 -5.63 7.02
C ILE A 315 21.52 -4.59 7.93
N ILE A 316 22.27 -3.91 8.78
CA ILE A 316 21.74 -2.85 9.66
C ILE A 316 21.30 -1.64 8.82
N ALA A 317 22.12 -1.19 7.86
CA ALA A 317 21.76 -0.10 6.96
C ALA A 317 20.50 -0.44 6.14
N TYR A 318 20.40 -1.68 5.64
CA TYR A 318 19.19 -2.19 4.97
C TYR A 318 17.97 -2.14 5.90
N ALA A 319 18.07 -2.68 7.12
CA ALA A 319 16.95 -2.73 8.05
C ALA A 319 16.44 -1.32 8.42
N VAL A 320 17.36 -0.37 8.71
CA VAL A 320 17.01 1.01 9.02
C VAL A 320 16.40 1.74 7.82
N ALA A 321 17.02 1.61 6.64
CA ALA A 321 16.54 2.26 5.42
C ALA A 321 15.13 1.78 5.05
N PHE A 322 14.90 0.47 5.07
CA PHE A 322 13.59 -0.10 4.74
C PHE A 322 12.52 0.23 5.78
N ALA A 323 12.87 0.25 7.07
CA ALA A 323 11.96 0.71 8.12
C ALA A 323 11.50 2.16 7.86
N ILE A 324 12.41 3.05 7.47
CA ILE A 324 12.10 4.45 7.14
C ILE A 324 11.24 4.52 5.87
N LEU A 325 11.53 3.77 4.82
CA LEU A 325 10.75 3.76 3.59
C LEU A 325 9.32 3.25 3.80
N TRP A 326 9.14 2.19 4.61
CA TRP A 326 7.82 1.67 4.96
C TRP A 326 7.05 2.64 5.87
N LEU A 327 7.72 3.30 6.81
CA LEU A 327 7.15 4.35 7.64
C LEU A 327 6.61 5.51 6.77
N ASN A 328 7.38 5.93 5.77
CA ASN A 328 7.01 6.99 4.84
C ASN A 328 5.80 6.61 3.98
N LEU A 329 5.68 5.35 3.53
CA LEU A 329 4.48 4.91 2.82
C LEU A 329 3.23 5.05 3.69
N GLY A 330 3.29 4.59 4.95
CA GLY A 330 2.23 4.82 5.93
C GLY A 330 1.91 6.31 6.07
N GLY A 331 2.95 7.13 6.10
CA GLY A 331 2.84 8.59 6.17
C GLY A 331 2.07 9.19 5.01
N TRP A 332 2.35 8.79 3.79
CA TRP A 332 1.63 9.31 2.62
C TRP A 332 0.16 8.91 2.57
N LEU A 333 -0.19 7.77 3.18
CA LEU A 333 -1.59 7.37 3.38
C LEU A 333 -2.33 8.21 4.44
N ALA A 334 -1.63 9.10 5.14
CA ALA A 334 -2.20 10.11 6.04
C ALA A 334 -2.07 11.54 5.47
N ILE A 335 -0.93 11.90 4.90
CA ILE A 335 -0.66 13.22 4.33
C ILE A 335 -1.62 13.54 3.19
N ALA A 336 -1.80 12.63 2.22
CA ALA A 336 -2.61 12.88 1.03
C ALA A 336 -4.10 13.09 1.35
N PRO A 337 -4.78 12.25 2.18
CA PRO A 337 -6.16 12.53 2.58
C PRO A 337 -6.30 13.82 3.39
N ALA A 338 -5.35 14.13 4.30
CA ALA A 338 -5.37 15.38 5.07
C ALA A 338 -5.21 16.61 4.17
N ALA A 339 -4.26 16.56 3.22
CA ALA A 339 -4.07 17.61 2.23
C ALA A 339 -5.31 17.79 1.33
N THR A 340 -5.93 16.69 0.89
CA THR A 340 -7.16 16.73 0.08
C THR A 340 -8.30 17.43 0.82
N ALA A 341 -8.51 17.09 2.09
CA ALA A 341 -9.53 17.72 2.92
C ALA A 341 -9.24 19.22 3.14
N SER A 342 -7.98 19.56 3.44
CA SER A 342 -7.54 20.92 3.72
C SER A 342 -7.57 21.84 2.50
N PHE A 343 -7.23 21.32 1.30
CA PHE A 343 -7.11 22.14 0.09
C PHE A 343 -8.41 22.26 -0.68
N PHE A 344 -9.24 21.21 -0.68
CA PHE A 344 -10.41 21.11 -1.56
C PHE A 344 -11.75 21.01 -0.81
N GLY A 345 -11.71 21.00 0.54
CA GLY A 345 -12.89 20.94 1.38
C GLY A 345 -13.40 19.51 1.62
N ILE A 346 -14.43 19.41 2.48
CA ILE A 346 -14.96 18.13 2.96
C ILE A 346 -16.26 17.71 2.26
N LYS A 347 -17.00 18.63 1.65
CA LYS A 347 -18.29 18.35 1.00
C LYS A 347 -18.19 17.30 -0.10
N ASN A 348 -17.17 17.41 -0.96
CA ASN A 348 -16.92 16.49 -2.07
C ASN A 348 -15.72 15.57 -1.81
N TYR A 349 -15.29 15.42 -0.55
CA TYR A 349 -14.05 14.75 -0.16
C TYR A 349 -13.90 13.36 -0.76
N ALA A 350 -14.91 12.49 -0.65
CA ALA A 350 -14.82 11.11 -1.15
C ALA A 350 -14.56 11.03 -2.66
N ARG A 351 -15.17 11.95 -3.44
CA ARG A 351 -14.97 12.02 -4.89
C ARG A 351 -13.60 12.60 -5.25
N ASN A 352 -13.16 13.61 -4.51
CA ASN A 352 -11.88 14.30 -4.70
C ASN A 352 -10.71 13.39 -4.31
N TYR A 353 -10.77 12.79 -3.12
CA TYR A 353 -9.74 11.88 -2.64
C TYR A 353 -9.64 10.60 -3.49
N GLY A 354 -10.76 10.07 -3.97
CA GLY A 354 -10.73 8.94 -4.90
C GLY A 354 -9.88 9.20 -6.14
N LEU A 355 -9.93 10.42 -6.71
CA LEU A 355 -9.07 10.79 -7.82
C LEU A 355 -7.60 11.00 -7.39
N VAL A 356 -7.37 11.65 -6.24
CA VAL A 356 -6.02 11.81 -5.69
C VAL A 356 -5.38 10.45 -5.41
N PHE A 357 -6.16 9.45 -4.96
CA PHE A 357 -5.68 8.11 -4.66
C PHE A 357 -5.12 7.36 -5.88
N THR A 358 -5.47 7.74 -7.11
CA THR A 358 -4.86 7.16 -8.31
C THR A 358 -3.34 7.38 -8.38
N ALA A 359 -2.81 8.39 -7.68
CA ALA A 359 -1.39 8.64 -7.49
C ALA A 359 -0.67 7.46 -6.79
N TYR A 360 -1.37 6.76 -5.88
CA TYR A 360 -0.86 5.56 -5.24
C TYR A 360 -0.54 4.46 -6.26
N GLY A 361 -1.45 4.24 -7.21
CA GLY A 361 -1.23 3.30 -8.32
C GLY A 361 -0.09 3.73 -9.25
N ALA A 362 0.00 5.02 -9.57
CA ALA A 362 1.10 5.56 -10.39
C ALA A 362 2.45 5.37 -9.70
N GLY A 363 2.53 5.61 -8.38
CA GLY A 363 3.72 5.35 -7.58
C GLY A 363 4.10 3.87 -7.55
N ALA A 364 3.11 2.97 -7.41
CA ALA A 364 3.33 1.52 -7.47
C ALA A 364 3.96 1.09 -8.80
N VAL A 365 3.42 1.58 -9.91
CA VAL A 365 3.95 1.30 -11.25
C VAL A 365 5.38 1.81 -11.39
N ALA A 366 5.60 3.10 -11.14
CA ALA A 366 6.88 3.73 -11.36
C ALA A 366 7.98 3.11 -10.48
N GLY A 367 7.74 2.94 -9.17
CA GLY A 367 8.75 2.45 -8.24
C GLY A 367 9.18 1.02 -8.49
N ASN A 368 8.20 0.11 -8.71
CA ASN A 368 8.53 -1.30 -8.90
C ASN A 368 9.10 -1.59 -10.30
N LEU A 369 8.68 -0.84 -11.34
CA LEU A 369 9.33 -0.92 -12.65
C LEU A 369 10.79 -0.44 -12.59
N LEU A 370 11.05 0.68 -11.91
CA LEU A 370 12.41 1.18 -11.73
C LEU A 370 13.30 0.16 -11.00
N ALA A 371 12.78 -0.49 -9.95
CA ALA A 371 13.54 -1.50 -9.22
C ALA A 371 13.80 -2.77 -10.06
N GLY A 372 12.79 -3.25 -10.78
CA GLY A 372 12.94 -4.38 -11.69
C GLY A 372 13.96 -4.11 -12.79
N GLN A 373 13.84 -2.96 -13.46
CA GLN A 373 14.77 -2.53 -14.51
C GLN A 373 16.18 -2.30 -13.98
N ALA A 374 16.33 -1.75 -12.77
CA ALA A 374 17.66 -1.58 -12.15
C ALA A 374 18.36 -2.94 -11.99
N ARG A 375 17.66 -3.97 -11.54
CA ARG A 375 18.19 -5.33 -11.45
C ARG A 375 18.49 -5.93 -12.83
N ASP A 376 17.60 -5.76 -13.80
CA ASP A 376 17.76 -6.35 -15.14
C ASP A 376 18.90 -5.68 -15.94
N ILE A 377 19.10 -4.36 -15.78
CA ILE A 377 20.11 -3.59 -16.54
C ILE A 377 21.46 -3.54 -15.83
N PHE A 378 21.47 -3.26 -14.51
CA PHE A 378 22.70 -3.04 -13.73
C PHE A 378 23.13 -4.27 -12.92
N GLY A 379 22.32 -5.35 -12.92
CA GLY A 379 22.58 -6.54 -12.13
C GLY A 379 22.32 -6.41 -10.62
N ALA A 380 21.81 -5.24 -10.16
CA ALA A 380 21.63 -4.93 -8.76
C ALA A 380 20.36 -4.12 -8.48
N TYR A 381 19.56 -4.54 -7.49
CA TYR A 381 18.41 -3.75 -7.01
C TYR A 381 18.87 -2.44 -6.34
N ILE A 382 20.02 -2.48 -5.64
CA ILE A 382 20.57 -1.30 -4.92
C ILE A 382 20.82 -0.14 -5.89
N ALA A 383 21.07 -0.41 -7.17
CA ALA A 383 21.28 0.61 -8.21
C ALA A 383 20.05 1.53 -8.44
N VAL A 384 18.88 1.19 -7.91
CA VAL A 384 17.67 2.04 -8.00
C VAL A 384 17.72 3.27 -7.07
N PHE A 385 18.41 3.18 -5.93
CA PHE A 385 18.30 4.20 -4.88
C PHE A 385 18.82 5.60 -5.27
N PRO A 386 19.89 5.78 -6.08
CA PRO A 386 20.25 7.10 -6.62
C PRO A 386 19.11 7.77 -7.40
N TYR A 387 18.35 7.01 -8.21
CA TYR A 387 17.20 7.54 -8.94
C TYR A 387 16.08 7.93 -7.98
N VAL A 388 15.85 7.16 -6.91
CA VAL A 388 14.86 7.50 -5.87
C VAL A 388 15.24 8.80 -5.17
N ILE A 389 16.52 9.04 -4.89
CA ILE A 389 17.01 10.32 -4.32
C ILE A 389 16.67 11.48 -5.25
N VAL A 390 17.01 11.37 -6.54
CA VAL A 390 16.73 12.43 -7.52
C VAL A 390 15.23 12.73 -7.59
N ILE A 391 14.39 11.69 -7.67
CA ILE A 391 12.93 11.81 -7.72
C ILE A 391 12.39 12.44 -6.42
N ALA A 392 12.93 12.07 -5.25
CA ALA A 392 12.52 12.65 -3.97
C ALA A 392 12.91 14.13 -3.86
N VAL A 393 14.09 14.53 -4.37
CA VAL A 393 14.52 15.95 -4.46
C VAL A 393 13.56 16.74 -5.36
N ILE A 394 13.15 16.18 -6.51
CA ILE A 394 12.12 16.78 -7.36
C ILE A 394 10.80 16.92 -6.57
N GLY A 395 10.43 15.92 -5.76
CA GLY A 395 9.28 15.96 -4.87
C GLY A 395 9.34 17.11 -3.86
N ILE A 396 10.52 17.38 -3.27
CA ILE A 396 10.74 18.54 -2.38
C ILE A 396 10.45 19.84 -3.13
N ILE A 397 11.00 20.01 -4.32
CA ILE A 397 10.82 21.22 -5.13
C ILE A 397 9.33 21.44 -5.45
N ILE A 398 8.64 20.40 -5.91
CA ILE A 398 7.20 20.45 -6.23
C ILE A 398 6.38 20.77 -4.97
N ALA A 399 6.71 20.16 -3.82
CA ALA A 399 6.01 20.41 -2.57
C ALA A 399 6.14 21.89 -2.14
N LEU A 400 7.35 22.46 -2.22
CA LEU A 400 7.58 23.87 -1.86
C LEU A 400 6.86 24.86 -2.77
N ILE A 401 6.75 24.56 -4.06
CA ILE A 401 6.12 25.44 -5.05
C ILE A 401 4.59 25.32 -5.01
N GLY A 402 4.04 24.09 -5.03
CA GLY A 402 2.66 23.83 -5.39
C GLY A 402 1.78 23.17 -4.31
N LEU A 403 2.38 22.60 -3.24
CA LEU A 403 1.60 21.86 -2.23
C LEU A 403 1.00 22.81 -1.18
N LYS A 404 0.07 23.66 -1.63
CA LYS A 404 -0.63 24.66 -0.83
C LYS A 404 -2.08 24.77 -1.28
N PRO A 405 -2.98 25.29 -0.42
CA PRO A 405 -4.38 25.52 -0.82
C PRO A 405 -4.47 26.36 -2.10
N PRO A 406 -5.41 26.06 -3.00
CA PRO A 406 -5.65 26.90 -4.17
C PRO A 406 -6.06 28.31 -3.73
N LYS A 407 -5.71 29.33 -4.52
CA LYS A 407 -6.17 30.69 -4.26
C LYS A 407 -7.69 30.71 -4.42
N SER A 408 -8.41 31.40 -3.50
CA SER A 408 -9.82 31.75 -3.69
C SER A 408 -9.91 32.70 -4.88
N GLU A 409 -10.65 32.29 -5.90
CA GLU A 409 -11.09 33.25 -6.95
C GLU A 409 -12.08 34.27 -6.39
#